data_822338b6949dc5bc593a083f392474cb
#
_entry.id   822338b6949dc5bc593a083f392474cb
#
_cell.length_a   1.000
_cell.length_b   1.000
_cell.length_c   1.000
_cell.angle_alpha   90.00
_cell.angle_beta   90.00
_cell.angle_gamma   90.00
#
_symmetry.space_group_name_H-M   'P 1'
#
loop_
_entity.id
_entity.type
_entity.pdbx_description
1 polymer ?
#
loop_
_entity_poly.entity_id
_entity_poly.type
_entity_poly.pdbx_seq_one_letter_code
_entity_poly.pdbx_strand_id
1 'polypeptide(L)'
;EHRLEDIFPVADKVAVMEHGKIVVCDAPRAVGKRLSAINKNHPMLAALPSAVRIYSALEGFSETCPLTVREGRDFLEKNFAPAPNAPLSSDEPDSSAAEKDKTPAVELKNVWFRYERDLPDVLRATCLKAYSGEIFCLLGGNGVGKTTTLNVIAGLNRAYRGKTLINGTPITKFKGNSLY
;
A
#
# COMPACT_ATOMS: atom_id res chain seq x y z
N GLU A 1 -12.19 3.16 3.83
CA GLU A 1 -13.02 1.95 3.61
C GLU A 1 -13.11 1.15 4.89
N HIS A 2 -14.32 0.75 5.29
CA HIS A 2 -14.57 0.02 6.53
C HIS A 2 -14.39 -1.50 6.39
N ARG A 3 -13.89 -2.01 5.26
CA ARG A 3 -13.71 -3.44 4.96
C ARG A 3 -12.32 -3.76 4.44
N LEU A 4 -11.30 -3.35 5.18
CA LEU A 4 -9.90 -3.68 4.83
C LEU A 4 -9.64 -5.19 4.89
N GLU A 5 -10.33 -5.92 5.75
CA GLU A 5 -10.17 -7.37 5.91
C GLU A 5 -10.47 -8.17 4.65
N ASP A 6 -11.39 -7.67 3.78
CA ASP A 6 -11.74 -8.34 2.53
C ASP A 6 -10.77 -8.01 1.39
N ILE A 7 -10.22 -6.78 1.35
CA ILE A 7 -9.39 -6.27 0.25
C ILE A 7 -7.91 -6.51 0.51
N PHE A 8 -7.49 -6.41 1.76
CA PHE A 8 -6.08 -6.48 2.14
C PHE A 8 -5.39 -7.80 1.72
N PRO A 9 -6.05 -8.98 1.85
CA PRO A 9 -5.45 -10.26 1.43
C PRO A 9 -5.28 -10.41 -0.09
N VAL A 10 -6.07 -9.69 -0.89
CA VAL A 10 -6.06 -9.78 -2.36
C VAL A 10 -5.24 -8.66 -3.02
N ALA A 11 -4.74 -7.70 -2.24
CA ALA A 11 -3.90 -6.63 -2.74
C ALA A 11 -2.47 -7.13 -2.99
N ASP A 12 -1.87 -6.74 -4.10
CA ASP A 12 -0.45 -6.97 -4.38
C ASP A 12 0.43 -5.96 -3.63
N LYS A 13 -0.02 -4.71 -3.57
CA LYS A 13 0.66 -3.63 -2.85
C LYS A 13 -0.31 -2.78 -2.04
N VAL A 14 0.17 -2.36 -0.89
CA VAL A 14 -0.52 -1.43 0.02
C VAL A 14 0.35 -0.21 0.24
N ALA A 15 -0.19 0.96 -0.08
CA ALA A 15 0.43 2.23 0.25
C ALA A 15 -0.33 2.90 1.40
N VAL A 16 0.39 3.26 2.44
CA VAL A 16 -0.13 4.03 3.56
C VAL A 16 0.21 5.50 3.36
N MET A 17 -0.81 6.34 3.40
CA MET A 17 -0.70 7.77 3.15
C MET A 17 -0.98 8.57 4.41
N GLU A 18 -0.11 9.54 4.71
CA GLU A 18 -0.24 10.45 5.83
C GLU A 18 0.22 11.86 5.42
N HIS A 19 -0.56 12.87 5.79
CA HIS A 19 -0.26 14.29 5.50
C HIS A 19 0.18 14.56 4.04
N GLY A 20 -0.47 13.90 3.07
CA GLY A 20 -0.18 14.06 1.65
C GLY A 20 1.08 13.37 1.14
N LYS A 21 1.69 12.49 1.95
CA LYS A 21 2.87 11.68 1.60
C LYS A 21 2.57 10.21 1.74
N ILE A 22 3.22 9.39 0.93
CA ILE A 22 3.23 7.95 1.14
C ILE A 22 4.35 7.65 2.14
N VAL A 23 3.98 7.10 3.30
CA VAL A 23 4.91 6.76 4.40
C VAL A 23 5.39 5.32 4.33
N VAL A 24 4.53 4.42 3.84
CA VAL A 24 4.86 3.01 3.55
C VAL A 24 4.23 2.61 2.23
N CYS A 25 4.94 1.87 1.39
CA CYS A 25 4.40 1.22 0.20
C CYS A 25 5.09 -0.15 0.06
N ASP A 26 4.36 -1.22 0.34
CA ASP A 26 4.91 -2.58 0.32
C ASP A 26 3.82 -3.64 0.15
N ALA A 27 4.24 -4.92 0.03
CA ALA A 27 3.31 -6.04 0.06
C ALA A 27 2.49 -6.05 1.36
N PRO A 28 1.22 -6.48 1.35
CA PRO A 28 0.35 -6.48 2.54
C PRO A 28 0.98 -7.11 3.77
N ARG A 29 1.72 -8.21 3.59
CA ARG A 29 2.39 -8.94 4.68
C ARG A 29 3.51 -8.15 5.37
N ALA A 30 4.10 -7.18 4.67
CA ALA A 30 5.21 -6.38 5.19
C ALA A 30 4.76 -5.05 5.84
N VAL A 31 3.59 -4.53 5.46
CA VAL A 31 3.12 -3.19 5.85
C VAL A 31 3.04 -3.01 7.36
N GLY A 32 2.52 -3.99 8.10
CA GLY A 32 2.39 -3.91 9.55
C GLY A 32 3.74 -3.73 10.25
N LYS A 33 4.72 -4.58 9.92
CA LYS A 33 6.08 -4.49 10.47
C LYS A 33 6.78 -3.18 10.08
N ARG A 34 6.60 -2.71 8.84
CA ARG A 34 7.18 -1.44 8.41
C ARG A 34 6.59 -0.24 9.13
N LEU A 35 5.28 -0.21 9.34
CA LEU A 35 4.63 0.84 10.14
C LEU A 35 5.11 0.82 11.59
N SER A 36 5.19 -0.36 12.21
CA SER A 36 5.70 -0.53 13.58
C SER A 36 7.16 -0.09 13.71
N ALA A 37 7.99 -0.30 12.68
CA ALA A 37 9.37 0.15 12.67
C ALA A 37 9.51 1.68 12.62
N ILE A 38 8.57 2.38 11.96
CA ILE A 38 8.54 3.85 11.93
C ILE A 38 8.05 4.38 13.28
N ASN A 39 6.95 3.84 13.79
CA ASN A 39 6.39 4.20 15.09
C ASN A 39 5.54 3.04 15.62
N LYS A 40 5.93 2.48 16.77
CA LYS A 40 5.18 1.38 17.43
C LYS A 40 3.71 1.73 17.74
N ASN A 41 3.40 3.02 17.89
CA ASN A 41 2.06 3.54 18.17
C ASN A 41 1.45 4.27 16.95
N HIS A 42 1.87 3.93 15.73
CA HIS A 42 1.35 4.60 14.52
C HIS A 42 -0.18 4.41 14.41
N PRO A 43 -0.98 5.48 14.23
CA PRO A 43 -2.46 5.39 14.23
C PRO A 43 -2.99 4.40 13.19
N MET A 44 -2.32 4.28 12.03
CA MET A 44 -2.72 3.37 10.97
C MET A 44 -2.52 1.89 11.31
N LEU A 45 -1.74 1.54 12.34
CA LEU A 45 -1.68 0.15 12.84
C LEU A 45 -3.05 -0.31 13.34
N ALA A 46 -3.81 0.57 14.00
CA ALA A 46 -5.15 0.26 14.47
C ALA A 46 -6.16 0.00 13.33
N ALA A 47 -5.91 0.54 12.14
CA ALA A 47 -6.75 0.38 10.97
C ALA A 47 -6.43 -0.90 10.15
N LEU A 48 -5.30 -1.57 10.40
CA LEU A 48 -4.93 -2.80 9.71
C LEU A 48 -5.83 -3.97 10.12
N PRO A 49 -5.97 -5.02 9.28
CA PRO A 49 -6.66 -6.26 9.62
C PRO A 49 -6.18 -6.85 10.93
N SER A 50 -7.09 -7.47 11.69
CA SER A 50 -6.83 -7.98 13.05
C SER A 50 -5.63 -8.94 13.10
N ALA A 51 -5.51 -9.85 12.13
CA ALA A 51 -4.39 -10.79 12.03
C ALA A 51 -3.04 -10.07 11.86
N VAL A 52 -2.98 -9.06 10.97
CA VAL A 52 -1.77 -8.25 10.73
C VAL A 52 -1.39 -7.45 11.97
N ARG A 53 -2.38 -6.90 12.69
CA ARG A 53 -2.17 -6.14 13.93
C ARG A 53 -1.54 -7.01 15.02
N ILE A 54 -2.12 -8.19 15.26
CA ILE A 54 -1.62 -9.14 16.26
C ILE A 54 -0.18 -9.53 15.93
N TYR A 55 0.06 -9.96 14.68
CA TYR A 55 1.40 -10.36 14.24
C TYR A 55 2.43 -9.23 14.35
N SER A 56 2.04 -7.99 13.99
CA SER A 56 2.94 -6.83 14.03
C SER A 56 3.28 -6.38 15.45
N ALA A 57 2.44 -6.72 16.45
CA ALA A 57 2.69 -6.46 17.85
C ALA A 57 3.59 -7.51 18.52
N LEU A 58 3.79 -8.67 17.87
CA LEU A 58 4.63 -9.76 18.38
C LEU A 58 6.07 -9.55 17.88
N GLU A 59 7.03 -9.70 18.80
CA GLU A 59 8.47 -9.63 18.51
C GLU A 59 9.06 -11.05 18.39
N GLY A 60 10.10 -11.19 17.56
CA GLY A 60 10.86 -12.47 17.45
C GLY A 60 10.32 -13.49 16.46
N PHE A 61 9.23 -13.20 15.75
CA PHE A 61 8.70 -14.10 14.72
C PHE A 61 9.23 -13.72 13.34
N SER A 62 9.81 -14.70 12.64
CA SER A 62 10.29 -14.57 11.26
C SER A 62 9.33 -15.20 10.23
N GLU A 63 8.25 -15.79 10.70
CA GLU A 63 7.23 -16.40 9.84
C GLU A 63 6.47 -15.37 9.01
N THR A 64 5.77 -15.85 7.98
CA THR A 64 4.94 -15.03 7.11
C THR A 64 3.80 -14.38 7.89
N CYS A 65 3.63 -13.08 7.75
CA CYS A 65 2.56 -12.33 8.39
C CYS A 65 1.18 -12.81 7.91
N PRO A 66 0.28 -13.26 8.80
CA PRO A 66 -1.06 -13.65 8.43
C PRO A 66 -1.88 -12.45 7.97
N LEU A 67 -2.67 -12.63 6.91
CA LEU A 67 -3.55 -11.58 6.36
C LEU A 67 -5.03 -11.80 6.69
N THR A 68 -5.41 -13.07 6.88
CA THR A 68 -6.79 -13.46 7.18
C THR A 68 -6.95 -13.94 8.61
N VAL A 69 -8.18 -13.92 9.12
CA VAL A 69 -8.51 -14.47 10.46
C VAL A 69 -8.12 -15.94 10.56
N ARG A 70 -8.30 -16.72 9.47
CA ARG A 70 -7.92 -18.13 9.41
C ARG A 70 -6.40 -18.30 9.57
N GLU A 71 -5.61 -17.62 8.73
CA GLU A 71 -4.15 -17.64 8.84
C GLU A 71 -3.67 -17.16 10.23
N GLY A 72 -4.34 -16.14 10.80
CA GLY A 72 -4.04 -15.64 12.14
C GLY A 72 -4.29 -16.67 13.22
N ARG A 73 -5.37 -17.45 13.11
CA ARG A 73 -5.66 -18.56 14.02
C ARG A 73 -4.60 -19.66 13.90
N ASP A 74 -4.31 -20.10 12.69
CA ASP A 74 -3.30 -21.15 12.43
C ASP A 74 -1.93 -20.72 12.97
N PHE A 75 -1.55 -19.44 12.78
CA PHE A 75 -0.33 -18.85 13.33
C PHE A 75 -0.30 -18.90 14.87
N LEU A 76 -1.40 -18.52 15.53
CA LEU A 76 -1.48 -18.52 16.99
C LEU A 76 -1.47 -19.95 17.54
N GLU A 77 -2.21 -20.88 16.95
CA GLU A 77 -2.24 -22.29 17.35
C GLU A 77 -0.85 -22.93 17.21
N LYS A 78 -0.12 -22.62 16.15
CA LYS A 78 1.23 -23.14 15.92
C LYS A 78 2.25 -22.62 16.93
N ASN A 79 2.18 -21.33 17.29
CA ASN A 79 3.23 -20.67 18.08
C ASN A 79 2.92 -20.55 19.57
N PHE A 80 1.66 -20.67 19.98
CA PHE A 80 1.22 -20.44 21.34
C PHE A 80 0.38 -21.58 21.95
N ALA A 81 0.03 -22.61 21.15
CA ALA A 81 -0.63 -23.80 21.69
C ALA A 81 0.40 -24.80 22.24
N PRO A 82 0.08 -25.61 23.30
CA PRO A 82 0.91 -26.73 23.70
C PRO A 82 0.95 -27.72 22.51
N ALA A 83 2.15 -27.99 22.02
CA ALA A 83 2.40 -28.68 20.78
C ALA A 83 1.68 -30.03 20.63
N PRO A 84 0.88 -30.24 19.57
CA PRO A 84 0.74 -31.54 18.96
C PRO A 84 1.70 -31.64 17.78
N ASN A 85 2.49 -32.69 17.78
CA ASN A 85 3.51 -32.97 16.77
C ASN A 85 2.92 -33.11 15.37
N ALA A 86 3.37 -32.32 14.41
CA ALA A 86 3.73 -32.74 13.05
C ALA A 86 4.11 -31.57 12.15
N PRO A 87 5.10 -31.70 11.25
CA PRO A 87 5.51 -30.63 10.35
C PRO A 87 4.59 -30.56 9.14
N LEU A 88 4.03 -29.38 8.86
CA LEU A 88 3.41 -29.08 7.58
C LEU A 88 4.40 -28.24 6.76
N SER A 89 4.77 -28.78 5.61
CA SER A 89 5.59 -28.12 4.60
C SER A 89 4.87 -26.89 4.05
N SER A 90 5.51 -25.74 4.09
CA SER A 90 5.05 -24.50 3.48
C SER A 90 5.69 -24.37 2.09
N ASP A 91 4.92 -24.66 1.04
CA ASP A 91 5.24 -24.19 -0.29
C ASP A 91 4.67 -22.77 -0.43
N GLU A 92 5.51 -21.77 -0.29
CA GLU A 92 5.15 -20.39 -0.63
C GLU A 92 5.66 -20.03 -2.02
N PRO A 93 4.81 -19.42 -2.88
CA PRO A 93 5.32 -18.82 -4.11
C PRO A 93 6.05 -17.52 -3.76
N ASP A 94 7.33 -17.47 -4.07
CA ASP A 94 8.21 -16.31 -3.94
C ASP A 94 7.76 -15.20 -4.91
N SER A 95 7.09 -14.18 -4.40
CA SER A 95 6.58 -13.06 -5.19
C SER A 95 7.60 -11.94 -5.42
N SER A 96 8.86 -12.13 -5.02
CA SER A 96 9.89 -11.09 -5.08
C SER A 96 10.67 -10.99 -6.41
N ALA A 97 10.45 -11.91 -7.37
CA ALA A 97 11.33 -12.08 -8.53
C ALA A 97 10.92 -11.35 -9.83
N ALA A 98 9.80 -10.64 -9.89
CA ALA A 98 9.25 -10.14 -11.18
C ALA A 98 9.33 -8.63 -11.43
N GLU A 99 10.00 -7.83 -10.59
CA GLU A 99 9.89 -6.36 -10.66
C GLU A 99 10.91 -5.63 -11.54
N LYS A 100 11.94 -6.30 -12.09
CA LYS A 100 13.11 -5.56 -12.63
C LYS A 100 12.98 -5.06 -14.07
N ASP A 101 11.96 -5.45 -14.86
CA ASP A 101 11.91 -5.11 -16.30
C ASP A 101 10.55 -4.58 -16.82
N LYS A 102 9.57 -4.32 -15.97
CA LYS A 102 8.26 -3.84 -16.43
C LYS A 102 8.13 -2.32 -16.27
N THR A 103 7.76 -1.64 -17.37
CA THR A 103 7.33 -0.23 -17.29
C THR A 103 6.08 -0.12 -16.43
N PRO A 104 6.07 0.72 -15.38
CA PRO A 104 4.87 0.92 -14.56
C PRO A 104 3.71 1.43 -15.41
N ALA A 105 2.51 0.87 -15.19
CA ALA A 105 1.28 1.37 -15.80
C ALA A 105 0.97 2.79 -15.31
N VAL A 106 1.22 3.04 -14.02
CA VAL A 106 1.09 4.36 -13.39
C VAL A 106 2.34 4.67 -12.58
N GLU A 107 2.92 5.85 -12.78
CA GLU A 107 4.05 6.32 -11.97
C GLU A 107 3.89 7.78 -11.57
N LEU A 108 3.97 8.06 -10.27
CA LEU A 108 4.09 9.40 -9.71
C LEU A 108 5.53 9.63 -9.27
N LYS A 109 6.15 10.73 -9.74
CA LYS A 109 7.53 11.14 -9.39
C LYS A 109 7.50 12.50 -8.72
N ASN A 110 7.70 12.53 -7.40
CA ASN A 110 7.77 13.76 -6.60
C ASN A 110 6.61 14.72 -6.89
N VAL A 111 5.37 14.21 -6.89
CA VAL A 111 4.17 14.97 -7.25
C VAL A 111 3.75 15.87 -6.10
N TRP A 112 3.56 17.15 -6.42
CA TRP A 112 3.03 18.18 -5.52
C TRP A 112 1.75 18.75 -6.11
N PHE A 113 0.72 18.85 -5.28
CA PHE A 113 -0.57 19.39 -5.69
C PHE A 113 -1.24 20.18 -4.56
N ARG A 114 -1.85 21.30 -4.93
CA ARG A 114 -2.78 22.10 -4.13
C ARG A 114 -3.91 22.57 -5.03
N TYR A 115 -5.08 22.77 -4.44
CA TYR A 115 -6.26 23.23 -5.21
C TYR A 115 -6.12 24.68 -5.65
N GLU A 116 -5.61 25.56 -4.80
CA GLU A 116 -5.36 26.97 -5.09
C GLU A 116 -3.98 27.41 -4.60
N ARG A 117 -3.45 28.51 -5.14
CA ARG A 117 -2.08 28.96 -4.83
C ARG A 117 -1.86 29.24 -3.35
N ASP A 118 -2.89 29.77 -2.67
CA ASP A 118 -2.83 30.20 -1.27
C ASP A 118 -3.24 29.10 -0.28
N LEU A 119 -3.68 27.93 -0.80
CA LEU A 119 -4.02 26.77 0.02
C LEU A 119 -2.81 25.86 0.29
N PRO A 120 -2.83 25.15 1.42
CA PRO A 120 -1.77 24.18 1.73
C PRO A 120 -1.70 23.05 0.71
N ASP A 121 -0.50 22.50 0.54
CA ASP A 121 -0.28 21.36 -0.33
C ASP A 121 -1.04 20.12 0.18
N VAL A 122 -1.86 19.55 -0.69
CA VAL A 122 -2.58 18.27 -0.45
C VAL A 122 -1.70 17.08 -0.77
N LEU A 123 -0.91 17.16 -1.86
CA LEU A 123 0.13 16.16 -2.17
C LEU A 123 1.50 16.80 -2.00
N ARG A 124 2.41 16.06 -1.34
CA ARG A 124 3.74 16.56 -0.96
C ARG A 124 4.81 15.54 -1.33
N ALA A 125 5.48 15.76 -2.47
CA ALA A 125 6.49 14.86 -3.00
C ALA A 125 6.01 13.40 -3.10
N THR A 126 4.73 13.20 -3.50
CA THR A 126 4.13 11.86 -3.57
C THR A 126 4.79 11.05 -4.68
N CYS A 127 5.27 9.85 -4.32
CA CYS A 127 5.87 8.89 -5.24
C CYS A 127 5.11 7.56 -5.14
N LEU A 128 4.78 6.98 -6.31
CA LEU A 128 4.03 5.73 -6.40
C LEU A 128 4.34 5.06 -7.74
N LYS A 129 4.38 3.72 -7.74
CA LYS A 129 4.42 2.89 -8.95
C LYS A 129 3.39 1.79 -8.84
N ALA A 130 2.53 1.66 -9.85
CA ALA A 130 1.61 0.56 -9.99
C ALA A 130 1.81 -0.07 -11.37
N TYR A 131 1.75 -1.40 -11.43
CA TYR A 131 2.02 -2.16 -12.64
C TYR A 131 0.74 -2.72 -13.26
N SER A 132 0.79 -3.07 -14.54
CA SER A 132 -0.37 -3.66 -15.22
C SER A 132 -0.72 -5.02 -14.62
N GLY A 133 -2.00 -5.23 -14.31
CA GLY A 133 -2.53 -6.44 -13.67
C GLY A 133 -2.36 -6.48 -12.14
N GLU A 134 -1.75 -5.45 -11.54
CA GLU A 134 -1.56 -5.33 -10.10
C GLU A 134 -2.81 -4.72 -9.43
N ILE A 135 -3.22 -5.28 -8.29
CA ILE A 135 -4.22 -4.67 -7.39
C ILE A 135 -3.47 -3.79 -6.39
N PHE A 136 -3.52 -2.48 -6.60
CA PHE A 136 -2.85 -1.51 -5.76
C PHE A 136 -3.82 -0.86 -4.77
N CYS A 137 -3.58 -0.98 -3.47
CA CYS A 137 -4.41 -0.44 -2.42
C CYS A 137 -3.79 0.83 -1.80
N LEU A 138 -4.53 1.97 -1.86
CA LEU A 138 -4.12 3.24 -1.28
C LEU A 138 -4.87 3.48 0.04
N LEU A 139 -4.17 3.39 1.17
CA LEU A 139 -4.72 3.54 2.51
C LEU A 139 -4.31 4.87 3.16
N GLY A 140 -5.13 5.33 4.09
CA GLY A 140 -4.87 6.55 4.87
C GLY A 140 -6.15 7.10 5.49
N GLY A 141 -6.03 7.97 6.48
CA GLY A 141 -7.16 8.66 7.11
C GLY A 141 -7.94 9.56 6.14
N ASN A 142 -9.04 10.13 6.61
CA ASN A 142 -9.81 11.09 5.81
C ASN A 142 -9.01 12.39 5.60
N GLY A 143 -9.10 12.98 4.41
CA GLY A 143 -8.45 14.25 4.07
C GLY A 143 -6.95 14.15 3.75
N VAL A 144 -6.30 12.97 3.80
CA VAL A 144 -4.85 12.83 3.56
C VAL A 144 -4.44 12.89 2.08
N GLY A 145 -5.39 13.02 1.14
CA GLY A 145 -5.10 13.19 -0.28
C GLY A 145 -5.32 11.97 -1.16
N LYS A 146 -5.95 10.87 -0.68
CA LYS A 146 -6.21 9.66 -1.49
C LYS A 146 -6.98 9.96 -2.77
N THR A 147 -8.17 10.58 -2.65
CA THR A 147 -9.00 10.97 -3.80
C THR A 147 -8.28 11.96 -4.70
N THR A 148 -7.52 12.89 -4.12
CA THR A 148 -6.70 13.84 -4.88
C THR A 148 -5.61 13.14 -5.68
N THR A 149 -4.96 12.11 -5.12
CA THR A 149 -3.98 11.29 -5.83
C THR A 149 -4.62 10.59 -7.03
N LEU A 150 -5.80 9.98 -6.85
CA LEU A 150 -6.54 9.35 -7.95
C LEU A 150 -6.94 10.36 -9.03
N ASN A 151 -7.40 11.54 -8.64
CA ASN A 151 -7.75 12.61 -9.59
C ASN A 151 -6.52 13.11 -10.37
N VAL A 152 -5.34 13.15 -9.75
CA VAL A 152 -4.09 13.49 -10.45
C VAL A 152 -3.68 12.39 -11.42
N ILE A 153 -3.84 11.12 -11.06
CA ILE A 153 -3.60 9.96 -11.92
C ILE A 153 -4.57 9.95 -13.11
N ALA A 154 -5.86 10.28 -12.86
CA ALA A 154 -6.88 10.38 -13.89
C ALA A 154 -6.75 11.63 -14.79
N GLY A 155 -5.81 12.54 -14.50
CA GLY A 155 -5.64 13.78 -15.25
C GLY A 155 -6.69 14.85 -14.99
N LEU A 156 -7.61 14.62 -14.05
CA LEU A 156 -8.63 15.58 -13.62
C LEU A 156 -8.02 16.77 -12.88
N ASN A 157 -6.97 16.53 -12.13
CA ASN A 157 -6.19 17.54 -11.41
C ASN A 157 -4.77 17.59 -11.95
N ARG A 158 -4.26 18.80 -12.21
CA ARG A 158 -2.90 18.99 -12.69
C ARG A 158 -1.95 19.34 -11.56
N ALA A 159 -0.97 18.47 -11.30
CA ALA A 159 0.13 18.75 -10.38
C ALA A 159 0.96 19.96 -10.85
N TYR A 160 1.33 20.85 -9.94
CA TYR A 160 2.17 22.00 -10.27
C TYR A 160 3.68 21.66 -10.25
N ARG A 161 4.04 20.54 -9.63
CA ARG A 161 5.43 20.04 -9.58
C ARG A 161 5.44 18.51 -9.56
N GLY A 162 6.49 17.92 -10.13
CA GLY A 162 6.63 16.47 -10.30
C GLY A 162 6.15 15.98 -11.65
N LYS A 163 6.05 14.66 -11.82
CA LYS A 163 5.61 14.03 -13.06
C LYS A 163 4.62 12.92 -12.76
N THR A 164 3.52 12.88 -13.50
CA THR A 164 2.59 11.76 -13.57
C THR A 164 2.77 11.09 -14.92
N LEU A 165 3.06 9.79 -14.91
CA LEU A 165 3.31 9.00 -16.11
C LEU A 165 2.29 7.86 -16.20
N ILE A 166 1.76 7.63 -17.39
CA ILE A 166 0.91 6.48 -17.71
C ILE A 166 1.66 5.68 -18.79
N ASN A 167 1.97 4.43 -18.53
CA ASN A 167 2.80 3.57 -19.38
C ASN A 167 4.09 4.29 -19.85
N GLY A 168 4.78 4.98 -18.93
CA GLY A 168 5.99 5.74 -19.20
C GLY A 168 5.78 7.08 -19.91
N THR A 169 4.55 7.40 -20.36
CA THR A 169 4.24 8.64 -21.07
C THR A 169 3.69 9.69 -20.09
N PRO A 170 4.24 10.94 -20.07
CA PRO A 170 3.70 12.01 -19.25
C PRO A 170 2.22 12.28 -19.56
N ILE A 171 1.40 12.38 -18.50
CA ILE A 171 -0.05 12.60 -18.62
C ILE A 171 -0.39 13.87 -19.41
N THR A 172 0.50 14.86 -19.39
CA THR A 172 0.35 16.11 -20.14
C THR A 172 0.40 15.96 -21.67
N LYS A 173 0.85 14.79 -22.16
CA LYS A 173 0.87 14.48 -23.61
C LYS A 173 -0.46 13.92 -24.11
N PHE A 174 -1.32 13.43 -23.22
CA PHE A 174 -2.67 12.97 -23.59
C PHE A 174 -3.58 14.18 -23.79
N LYS A 175 -4.18 14.31 -24.97
CA LYS A 175 -5.12 15.38 -25.33
C LYS A 175 -6.54 14.82 -25.42
N GLY A 176 -7.49 15.43 -24.69
CA GLY A 176 -8.91 15.07 -24.81
C GLY A 176 -9.23 13.63 -24.46
N ASN A 177 -10.03 12.95 -25.28
CA ASN A 177 -10.58 11.60 -25.06
C ASN A 177 -9.56 10.45 -25.12
N SER A 178 -8.26 10.70 -25.21
CA SER A 178 -7.26 9.63 -25.33
C SER A 178 -6.82 9.03 -23.98
N LEU A 179 -7.43 9.45 -22.88
CA LEU A 179 -7.23 8.90 -21.53
C LEU A 179 -8.32 7.89 -21.11
N TYR A 180 -9.40 7.80 -21.91
CA TYR A 180 -10.56 6.93 -21.65
C TYR A 180 -10.77 5.94 -22.76
#